data_b337649a88fc66ceecd5d5b3d6414ece
#
_entry.id   b337649a88fc66ceecd5d5b3d6414ece
#
_cell.length_a   1.000
_cell.length_b   1.000
_cell.length_c   1.000
_cell.angle_alpha   90.00
_cell.angle_beta   90.00
_cell.angle_gamma   90.00
#
_symmetry.space_group_name_H-M   'P 1'
#
loop_
_entity.id
_entity.type
_entity.pdbx_description
1 polymer ?
#
loop_
_entity_poly.entity_id
_entity_poly.type
_entity_poly.pdbx_seq_one_letter_code
_entity_poly.pdbx_strand_id
1 'polypeptide(L)'
;VEAAGKASGWGGVTAHNRAQVLYFLAENLSQRADEFAAALSATGASPKPALEVDATIRRAFWYAAQADKFDGRVTATKTKHVTMTVNEPFGTMGLIAPDEAPLLSLMSLILPAIAMGNRVVAVASQSHPLIAARLYQVFETSDIPAGVVNLLTGERDALGKTLAEHDDVAALWYCGSAEGAAMMETASAGNLKPVWADAGHVRDWLDPAQGQGVEYLRRATQVKTIWLPYGA
;
A
#
# COMPACT_ATOMS: atom_id res chain seq x y z
N VAL A 1 14.77 -2.79 1.63
CA VAL A 1 14.36 -2.52 3.01
C VAL A 1 15.16 -1.36 3.60
N GLU A 2 16.49 -1.35 3.52
CA GLU A 2 17.33 -0.27 4.08
C GLU A 2 16.94 1.14 3.57
N ALA A 3 16.70 1.30 2.26
CA ALA A 3 16.24 2.58 1.69
C ALA A 3 14.90 3.03 2.30
N ALA A 4 13.96 2.11 2.50
CA ALA A 4 12.70 2.38 3.19
C ALA A 4 12.93 2.79 4.66
N GLY A 5 13.87 2.16 5.37
CA GLY A 5 14.27 2.52 6.71
C GLY A 5 14.77 3.97 6.82
N LYS A 6 15.59 4.41 5.86
CA LYS A 6 16.12 5.79 5.77
C LYS A 6 15.02 6.84 5.51
N ALA A 7 13.92 6.46 4.87
CA ALA A 7 12.77 7.34 4.60
C ALA A 7 11.78 7.44 5.78
N SER A 8 12.20 7.12 7.00
CA SER A 8 11.33 7.08 8.20
C SER A 8 10.60 8.40 8.50
N GLY A 9 11.12 9.53 8.03
CA GLY A 9 10.49 10.85 8.13
C GLY A 9 9.08 10.92 7.52
N TRP A 10 8.75 10.07 6.53
CA TRP A 10 7.43 10.03 5.91
C TRP A 10 6.30 9.75 6.91
N GLY A 11 6.52 8.88 7.88
CA GLY A 11 5.55 8.60 8.94
C GLY A 11 5.25 9.79 9.85
N GLY A 12 6.18 10.75 9.96
CA GLY A 12 6.02 11.99 10.70
C GLY A 12 5.44 13.15 9.89
N VAL A 13 5.30 13.01 8.56
CA VAL A 13 4.63 14.00 7.72
C VAL A 13 3.15 14.06 8.10
N THR A 14 2.57 15.27 8.20
CA THR A 14 1.15 15.42 8.54
C THR A 14 0.27 14.72 7.51
N ALA A 15 -0.87 14.20 7.97
CA ALA A 15 -1.83 13.54 7.09
C ALA A 15 -2.30 14.44 5.93
N HIS A 16 -2.46 15.74 6.21
CA HIS A 16 -2.79 16.75 5.21
C HIS A 16 -1.69 16.89 4.13
N ASN A 17 -0.42 16.96 4.52
CA ASN A 17 0.67 17.05 3.55
C ASN A 17 0.80 15.76 2.74
N ARG A 18 0.59 14.60 3.34
CA ARG A 18 0.53 13.33 2.59
C ARG A 18 -0.60 13.34 1.56
N ALA A 19 -1.79 13.87 1.94
CA ALA A 19 -2.90 14.04 1.00
C ALA A 19 -2.50 14.91 -0.20
N GLN A 20 -1.83 16.05 0.02
CA GLN A 20 -1.37 16.94 -1.06
C GLN A 20 -0.41 16.23 -2.02
N VAL A 21 0.59 15.51 -1.50
CA VAL A 21 1.52 14.73 -2.32
C VAL A 21 0.79 13.66 -3.13
N LEU A 22 -0.20 12.97 -2.54
CA LEU A 22 -0.97 11.95 -3.24
C LEU A 22 -1.92 12.53 -4.29
N TYR A 23 -2.48 13.72 -4.08
CA TYR A 23 -3.22 14.45 -5.13
C TYR A 23 -2.30 14.77 -6.31
N PHE A 24 -1.10 15.29 -6.03
CA PHE A 24 -0.12 15.58 -7.08
C PHE A 24 0.33 14.32 -7.83
N LEU A 25 0.49 13.20 -7.12
CA LEU A 25 0.73 11.88 -7.75
C LEU A 25 -0.41 11.49 -8.70
N ALA A 26 -1.67 11.66 -8.27
CA ALA A 26 -2.84 11.33 -9.09
C ALA A 26 -2.93 12.21 -10.35
N GLU A 27 -2.63 13.50 -10.22
CA GLU A 27 -2.58 14.45 -11.34
C GLU A 27 -1.47 14.09 -12.34
N ASN A 28 -0.25 13.81 -11.89
CA ASN A 28 0.85 13.39 -12.74
C ASN A 28 0.57 12.06 -13.45
N LEU A 29 -0.04 11.11 -12.75
CA LEU A 29 -0.47 9.86 -13.37
C LEU A 29 -1.54 10.11 -14.45
N SER A 30 -2.48 11.03 -14.18
CA SER A 30 -3.52 11.42 -15.15
C SER A 30 -2.96 12.01 -16.42
N GLN A 31 -1.92 12.86 -16.32
CA GLN A 31 -1.25 13.44 -17.48
C GLN A 31 -0.54 12.41 -18.35
N ARG A 32 -0.19 11.26 -17.80
CA ARG A 32 0.49 10.15 -18.48
C ARG A 32 -0.44 8.97 -18.79
N ALA A 33 -1.76 9.16 -18.71
CA ALA A 33 -2.75 8.10 -18.88
C ALA A 33 -2.58 7.33 -20.20
N ASP A 34 -2.41 8.04 -21.31
CA ASP A 34 -2.24 7.45 -22.64
C ASP A 34 -0.96 6.63 -22.75
N GLU A 35 0.12 7.06 -22.10
CA GLU A 35 1.40 6.33 -22.05
C GLU A 35 1.23 4.98 -21.35
N PHE A 36 0.56 4.97 -20.17
CA PHE A 36 0.31 3.73 -19.43
C PHE A 36 -0.67 2.81 -20.17
N ALA A 37 -1.72 3.36 -20.78
CA ALA A 37 -2.66 2.58 -21.57
C ALA A 37 -1.97 1.92 -22.78
N ALA A 38 -1.10 2.64 -23.48
CA ALA A 38 -0.30 2.11 -24.57
C ALA A 38 0.66 1.01 -24.11
N ALA A 39 1.31 1.19 -22.95
CA ALA A 39 2.23 0.20 -22.38
C ALA A 39 1.51 -1.09 -21.98
N LEU A 40 0.36 -1.00 -21.31
CA LEU A 40 -0.47 -2.15 -20.94
C LEU A 40 -0.96 -2.90 -22.19
N SER A 41 -1.35 -2.16 -23.23
CA SER A 41 -1.78 -2.75 -24.52
C SER A 41 -0.62 -3.46 -25.21
N ALA A 42 0.54 -2.81 -25.32
CA ALA A 42 1.71 -3.32 -26.04
C ALA A 42 2.28 -4.61 -25.40
N THR A 43 2.15 -4.76 -24.09
CA THR A 43 2.61 -5.95 -23.35
C THR A 43 1.53 -7.01 -23.19
N GLY A 44 0.29 -6.77 -23.64
CA GLY A 44 -0.84 -7.67 -23.41
C GLY A 44 -1.20 -7.81 -21.93
N ALA A 45 -0.73 -6.89 -21.08
CA ALA A 45 -0.87 -6.98 -19.63
C ALA A 45 -2.31 -6.74 -19.14
N SER A 46 -3.14 -6.10 -19.93
CA SER A 46 -4.52 -5.79 -19.57
C SER A 46 -5.46 -5.99 -20.77
N PRO A 47 -6.61 -6.64 -20.56
CA PRO A 47 -7.64 -6.73 -21.60
C PRO A 47 -8.40 -5.42 -21.82
N LYS A 48 -8.31 -4.47 -20.87
CA LYS A 48 -8.98 -3.17 -20.90
C LYS A 48 -8.04 -2.05 -20.43
N PRO A 49 -6.96 -1.75 -21.17
CA PRO A 49 -5.89 -0.87 -20.70
C PRO A 49 -6.36 0.52 -20.24
N ALA A 50 -7.16 1.21 -21.03
CA ALA A 50 -7.66 2.54 -20.68
C ALA A 50 -8.54 2.52 -19.41
N LEU A 51 -9.33 1.47 -19.22
CA LEU A 51 -10.18 1.34 -18.05
C LEU A 51 -9.37 1.05 -16.78
N GLU A 52 -8.30 0.26 -16.90
CA GLU A 52 -7.37 0.00 -15.81
C GLU A 52 -6.64 1.26 -15.36
N VAL A 53 -6.14 2.05 -16.31
CA VAL A 53 -5.49 3.33 -16.04
C VAL A 53 -6.45 4.32 -15.37
N ASP A 54 -7.66 4.48 -15.91
CA ASP A 54 -8.68 5.37 -15.35
C ASP A 54 -9.08 4.94 -13.92
N ALA A 55 -9.27 3.65 -13.69
CA ALA A 55 -9.54 3.12 -12.35
C ALA A 55 -8.37 3.40 -11.39
N THR A 56 -7.12 3.29 -11.85
CA THR A 56 -5.93 3.59 -11.05
C THR A 56 -5.88 5.07 -10.65
N ILE A 57 -6.14 5.97 -11.59
CA ILE A 57 -6.17 7.42 -11.34
C ILE A 57 -7.26 7.77 -10.32
N ARG A 58 -8.50 7.29 -10.54
CA ARG A 58 -9.61 7.51 -9.59
C ARG A 58 -9.26 6.98 -8.19
N ARG A 59 -8.60 5.83 -8.10
CA ARG A 59 -8.18 5.24 -6.84
C ARG A 59 -7.11 6.08 -6.14
N ALA A 60 -6.18 6.66 -6.90
CA ALA A 60 -5.18 7.57 -6.36
C ALA A 60 -5.84 8.82 -5.76
N PHE A 61 -6.78 9.44 -6.45
CA PHE A 61 -7.57 10.55 -5.91
C PHE A 61 -8.38 10.16 -4.67
N TRP A 62 -8.96 8.95 -4.67
CA TRP A 62 -9.72 8.47 -3.52
C TRP A 62 -8.85 8.32 -2.27
N TYR A 63 -7.68 7.67 -2.37
CA TYR A 63 -6.77 7.51 -1.24
C TYR A 63 -6.13 8.84 -0.81
N ALA A 64 -5.86 9.75 -1.73
CA ALA A 64 -5.46 11.12 -1.41
C ALA A 64 -6.54 11.81 -0.54
N ALA A 65 -7.81 11.70 -0.93
CA ALA A 65 -8.93 12.26 -0.17
C ALA A 65 -9.14 11.59 1.20
N GLN A 66 -8.72 10.35 1.39
CA GLN A 66 -8.86 9.62 2.65
C GLN A 66 -7.68 9.82 3.61
N ALA A 67 -6.52 10.27 3.12
CA ALA A 67 -5.28 10.31 3.90
C ALA A 67 -5.40 11.11 5.21
N ASP A 68 -6.18 12.19 5.22
CA ASP A 68 -6.43 13.05 6.38
C ASP A 68 -7.82 12.87 7.02
N LYS A 69 -8.54 11.80 6.64
CA LYS A 69 -9.91 11.53 7.14
C LYS A 69 -10.04 10.19 7.85
N PHE A 70 -9.01 9.36 7.80
CA PHE A 70 -8.98 8.09 8.51
C PHE A 70 -8.38 8.28 9.91
N ASP A 71 -9.16 8.88 10.80
CA ASP A 71 -8.77 9.20 12.17
C ASP A 71 -9.01 8.05 13.15
N GLY A 72 -8.47 8.23 14.37
CA GLY A 72 -8.84 7.46 15.54
C GLY A 72 -10.21 7.86 16.10
N ARG A 73 -10.48 7.46 17.31
CA ARG A 73 -11.74 7.77 17.99
C ARG A 73 -11.56 7.94 19.51
N VAL A 74 -12.47 8.66 20.12
CA VAL A 74 -12.66 8.65 21.56
C VAL A 74 -13.67 7.57 21.91
N THR A 75 -13.32 6.70 22.86
CA THR A 75 -14.15 5.57 23.28
C THR A 75 -14.62 5.77 24.72
N ALA A 76 -15.91 5.63 24.95
CA ALA A 76 -16.46 5.66 26.32
C ALA A 76 -16.00 4.43 27.10
N THR A 77 -15.47 4.65 28.30
CA THR A 77 -15.06 3.61 29.23
C THR A 77 -15.75 3.81 30.58
N LYS A 78 -15.90 2.73 31.36
CA LYS A 78 -16.50 2.79 32.72
C LYS A 78 -15.51 3.29 33.78
N THR A 79 -14.34 3.75 33.37
CA THR A 79 -13.28 4.25 34.25
C THR A 79 -13.20 5.77 34.18
N LYS A 80 -12.57 6.40 35.18
CA LYS A 80 -12.29 7.85 35.18
C LYS A 80 -11.12 8.20 34.22
N HIS A 81 -11.25 7.80 32.95
CA HIS A 81 -10.25 8.04 31.89
C HIS A 81 -10.94 8.47 30.62
N VAL A 82 -10.31 9.41 29.89
CA VAL A 82 -10.57 9.57 28.47
C VAL A 82 -9.72 8.54 27.74
N THR A 83 -10.36 7.66 27.01
CA THR A 83 -9.69 6.64 26.19
C THR A 83 -9.77 7.04 24.74
N MET A 84 -8.62 7.18 24.11
CA MET A 84 -8.50 7.53 22.70
C MET A 84 -7.76 6.43 21.95
N THR A 85 -8.17 6.18 20.72
CA THR A 85 -7.41 5.36 19.79
C THR A 85 -6.85 6.25 18.69
N VAL A 86 -5.61 6.03 18.31
CA VAL A 86 -4.97 6.65 17.15
C VAL A 86 -4.49 5.57 16.19
N ASN A 87 -4.57 5.86 14.90
CA ASN A 87 -4.07 4.98 13.86
C ASN A 87 -2.62 5.37 13.56
N GLU A 88 -1.68 4.46 13.81
CA GLU A 88 -0.24 4.69 13.54
C GLU A 88 0.22 3.80 12.37
N PRO A 89 1.14 4.28 11.51
CA PRO A 89 1.75 3.43 10.51
C PRO A 89 2.55 2.29 11.14
N PHE A 90 2.61 1.13 10.48
CA PHE A 90 3.51 0.04 10.87
C PHE A 90 4.98 0.42 10.71
N GLY A 91 5.29 1.18 9.65
CA GLY A 91 6.65 1.50 9.29
C GLY A 91 7.00 1.05 7.88
N THR A 92 7.89 0.09 7.71
CA THR A 92 8.16 -0.51 6.40
C THR A 92 7.23 -1.69 6.16
N MET A 93 6.50 -1.65 5.06
CA MET A 93 5.59 -2.73 4.65
C MET A 93 6.12 -3.45 3.41
N GLY A 94 6.04 -4.78 3.40
CA GLY A 94 6.21 -5.60 2.21
C GLY A 94 4.86 -5.76 1.50
N LEU A 95 4.82 -5.46 0.20
CA LEU A 95 3.62 -5.58 -0.62
C LEU A 95 3.91 -6.47 -1.81
N ILE A 96 3.18 -7.56 -1.97
CA ILE A 96 3.37 -8.50 -3.07
C ILE A 96 2.14 -8.46 -3.96
N ALA A 97 2.28 -7.85 -5.14
CA ALA A 97 1.19 -7.66 -6.09
C ALA A 97 0.94 -8.92 -6.93
N PRO A 98 -0.31 -9.14 -7.36
CA PRO A 98 -0.65 -10.21 -8.30
C PRO A 98 -0.26 -9.84 -9.73
N ASP A 99 -0.49 -10.76 -10.67
CA ASP A 99 -0.24 -10.52 -12.10
C ASP A 99 -1.43 -9.86 -12.81
N GLU A 100 -2.62 -9.99 -12.25
CA GLU A 100 -3.86 -9.42 -12.78
C GLU A 100 -3.90 -7.91 -12.57
N ALA A 101 -4.28 -7.18 -13.62
CA ALA A 101 -4.36 -5.72 -13.64
C ALA A 101 -3.10 -5.06 -13.02
N PRO A 102 -1.91 -5.28 -13.61
CA PRO A 102 -0.61 -5.07 -12.96
C PRO A 102 -0.34 -3.63 -12.53
N LEU A 103 -0.91 -2.63 -13.19
CA LEU A 103 -0.86 -1.25 -12.76
C LEU A 103 -1.81 -1.00 -11.59
N LEU A 104 -3.08 -1.36 -11.78
CA LEU A 104 -4.15 -1.08 -10.82
C LEU A 104 -3.96 -1.86 -9.51
N SER A 105 -3.63 -3.15 -9.58
CA SER A 105 -3.40 -3.97 -8.39
C SER A 105 -2.23 -3.44 -7.56
N LEU A 106 -1.09 -3.17 -8.20
CA LEU A 106 0.09 -2.63 -7.53
C LEU A 106 -0.20 -1.30 -6.84
N MET A 107 -0.83 -0.36 -7.55
CA MET A 107 -1.17 0.94 -6.98
C MET A 107 -2.25 0.84 -5.89
N SER A 108 -3.14 -0.14 -5.96
CA SER A 108 -4.15 -0.40 -4.93
C SER A 108 -3.54 -0.86 -3.60
N LEU A 109 -2.38 -1.47 -3.64
CA LEU A 109 -1.63 -1.85 -2.44
C LEU A 109 -0.73 -0.69 -1.94
N ILE A 110 -0.06 0.03 -2.84
CA ILE A 110 0.87 1.12 -2.49
C ILE A 110 0.12 2.31 -1.90
N LEU A 111 -0.93 2.79 -2.57
CA LEU A 111 -1.61 4.04 -2.21
C LEU A 111 -2.13 4.08 -0.77
N PRO A 112 -2.90 3.09 -0.27
CA PRO A 112 -3.36 3.10 1.12
C PRO A 112 -2.21 3.03 2.12
N ALA A 113 -1.16 2.27 1.81
CA ALA A 113 -0.01 2.13 2.70
C ALA A 113 0.72 3.47 2.89
N ILE A 114 1.05 4.17 1.78
CA ILE A 114 1.73 5.47 1.87
C ILE A 114 0.82 6.60 2.35
N ALA A 115 -0.49 6.55 2.08
CA ALA A 115 -1.47 7.48 2.64
C ALA A 115 -1.46 7.45 4.17
N MET A 116 -1.33 6.27 4.76
CA MET A 116 -1.25 6.09 6.22
C MET A 116 0.15 6.35 6.81
N GLY A 117 1.14 6.73 5.98
CA GLY A 117 2.48 7.09 6.45
C GLY A 117 3.48 5.94 6.46
N ASN A 118 3.16 4.79 5.90
CA ASN A 118 4.12 3.70 5.72
C ASN A 118 5.08 3.97 4.57
N ARG A 119 6.22 3.29 4.59
CA ARG A 119 7.12 3.12 3.46
C ARG A 119 6.92 1.71 2.95
N VAL A 120 7.06 1.53 1.64
CA VAL A 120 6.76 0.25 1.04
C VAL A 120 7.94 -0.32 0.27
N VAL A 121 8.10 -1.65 0.35
CA VAL A 121 8.90 -2.45 -0.57
C VAL A 121 7.91 -3.33 -1.32
N ALA A 122 7.62 -2.97 -2.56
CA ALA A 122 6.56 -3.58 -3.34
C ALA A 122 7.15 -4.46 -4.45
N VAL A 123 6.81 -5.74 -4.43
CA VAL A 123 7.09 -6.70 -5.51
C VAL A 123 5.97 -6.56 -6.53
N ALA A 124 6.32 -6.11 -7.72
CA ALA A 124 5.39 -5.92 -8.83
C ALA A 124 5.03 -7.26 -9.50
N SER A 125 4.05 -7.19 -10.42
CA SER A 125 3.70 -8.33 -11.26
C SER A 125 4.95 -8.99 -11.85
N GLN A 126 5.07 -10.30 -11.68
CA GLN A 126 6.16 -11.10 -12.23
C GLN A 126 6.05 -11.19 -13.76
N SER A 127 4.82 -11.30 -14.26
CA SER A 127 4.57 -11.45 -15.69
C SER A 127 4.67 -10.13 -16.46
N HIS A 128 4.45 -8.97 -15.78
CA HIS A 128 4.40 -7.65 -16.42
C HIS A 128 5.26 -6.60 -15.68
N PRO A 129 6.55 -6.86 -15.43
CA PRO A 129 7.40 -6.01 -14.57
C PRO A 129 7.65 -4.61 -15.14
N LEU A 130 7.59 -4.43 -16.46
CA LEU A 130 7.86 -3.15 -17.12
C LEU A 130 6.82 -2.06 -16.79
N ILE A 131 5.60 -2.46 -16.40
CA ILE A 131 4.59 -1.50 -15.97
C ILE A 131 5.03 -0.80 -14.67
N ALA A 132 5.58 -1.55 -13.72
CA ALA A 132 6.10 -1.00 -12.48
C ALA A 132 7.30 -0.06 -12.72
N ALA A 133 8.20 -0.41 -13.65
CA ALA A 133 9.36 0.43 -13.98
C ALA A 133 8.96 1.84 -14.46
N ARG A 134 7.83 1.97 -15.16
CA ARG A 134 7.31 3.28 -15.61
C ARG A 134 6.78 4.14 -14.47
N LEU A 135 6.34 3.53 -13.36
CA LEU A 135 5.84 4.26 -12.18
C LEU A 135 6.94 5.04 -11.46
N TYR A 136 8.21 4.64 -11.56
CA TYR A 136 9.30 5.39 -10.92
C TYR A 136 9.31 6.86 -11.30
N GLN A 137 9.16 7.17 -12.58
CA GLN A 137 9.14 8.55 -13.05
C GLN A 137 7.94 9.32 -12.50
N VAL A 138 6.79 8.66 -12.34
CA VAL A 138 5.61 9.29 -11.73
C VAL A 138 5.87 9.60 -10.26
N PHE A 139 6.43 8.67 -9.49
CA PHE A 139 6.76 8.91 -8.09
C PHE A 139 7.80 10.00 -7.92
N GLU A 140 8.87 9.97 -8.72
CA GLU A 140 9.96 10.96 -8.67
C GLU A 140 9.48 12.37 -8.96
N THR A 141 8.55 12.53 -9.90
CA THR A 141 8.00 13.84 -10.29
C THR A 141 6.79 14.27 -9.45
N SER A 142 6.39 13.49 -8.46
CA SER A 142 5.21 13.75 -7.61
C SER A 142 5.56 14.04 -6.15
N ASP A 143 6.78 14.48 -5.88
CA ASP A 143 7.27 14.81 -4.53
C ASP A 143 7.19 13.64 -3.53
N ILE A 144 7.12 12.40 -4.00
CA ILE A 144 7.26 11.23 -3.14
C ILE A 144 8.74 11.12 -2.72
N PRO A 145 9.06 11.21 -1.44
CA PRO A 145 10.46 11.19 -1.01
C PRO A 145 11.13 9.86 -1.36
N ALA A 146 12.41 9.92 -1.73
CA ALA A 146 13.19 8.72 -2.04
C ALA A 146 13.13 7.72 -0.89
N GLY A 147 12.90 6.45 -1.21
CA GLY A 147 12.76 5.35 -0.26
C GLY A 147 11.36 5.16 0.33
N VAL A 148 10.41 6.07 0.10
CA VAL A 148 9.00 5.85 0.51
C VAL A 148 8.37 4.73 -0.31
N VAL A 149 8.61 4.70 -1.61
CA VAL A 149 8.19 3.61 -2.50
C VAL A 149 9.42 2.97 -3.13
N ASN A 150 9.59 1.68 -2.88
CA ASN A 150 10.68 0.88 -3.44
C ASN A 150 10.06 -0.26 -4.24
N LEU A 151 10.25 -0.25 -5.55
CA LEU A 151 9.70 -1.28 -6.44
C LEU A 151 10.74 -2.35 -6.71
N LEU A 152 10.34 -3.60 -6.63
CA LEU A 152 11.12 -4.79 -6.98
C LEU A 152 10.41 -5.54 -8.10
N THR A 153 11.22 -6.07 -9.00
CA THR A 153 10.77 -6.97 -10.07
C THR A 153 11.53 -8.28 -9.96
N GLY A 154 10.86 -9.40 -10.14
CA GLY A 154 11.48 -10.71 -10.05
C GLY A 154 10.48 -11.79 -9.67
N GLU A 155 10.99 -12.92 -9.23
CA GLU A 155 10.18 -14.05 -8.82
C GLU A 155 9.44 -13.72 -7.53
N ARG A 156 8.11 -13.78 -7.59
CA ARG A 156 7.19 -13.27 -6.55
C ARG A 156 7.41 -13.92 -5.20
N ASP A 157 7.40 -15.23 -5.17
CA ASP A 157 7.39 -15.96 -3.91
C ASP A 157 8.76 -15.95 -3.23
N ALA A 158 9.85 -15.94 -4.00
CA ALA A 158 11.21 -15.83 -3.46
C ALA A 158 11.46 -14.44 -2.85
N LEU A 159 11.05 -13.38 -3.55
CA LEU A 159 11.14 -12.01 -3.03
C LEU A 159 10.19 -11.80 -1.85
N GLY A 160 8.96 -12.34 -1.95
CA GLY A 160 7.98 -12.30 -0.88
C GLY A 160 8.49 -12.98 0.40
N LYS A 161 9.07 -14.18 0.28
CA LYS A 161 9.67 -14.90 1.40
C LYS A 161 10.80 -14.09 2.05
N THR A 162 11.66 -13.48 1.25
CA THR A 162 12.73 -12.62 1.78
C THR A 162 12.18 -11.44 2.59
N LEU A 163 11.09 -10.81 2.12
CA LEU A 163 10.43 -9.74 2.87
C LEU A 163 9.70 -10.27 4.12
N ALA A 164 9.13 -11.46 4.04
CA ALA A 164 8.47 -12.12 5.16
C ALA A 164 9.45 -12.45 6.31
N GLU A 165 10.65 -12.91 5.98
CA GLU A 165 11.71 -13.24 6.93
C GLU A 165 12.45 -12.00 7.49
N HIS A 166 12.33 -10.83 6.83
CA HIS A 166 13.12 -9.65 7.19
C HIS A 166 12.56 -8.95 8.43
N ASP A 167 13.36 -8.78 9.48
CA ASP A 167 12.96 -8.19 10.76
C ASP A 167 12.47 -6.73 10.66
N ASP A 168 13.08 -5.93 9.78
CA ASP A 168 12.71 -4.52 9.57
C ASP A 168 11.47 -4.34 8.68
N VAL A 169 10.84 -5.41 8.20
CA VAL A 169 9.52 -5.38 7.57
C VAL A 169 8.47 -5.61 8.65
N ALA A 170 7.65 -4.60 8.92
CA ALA A 170 6.73 -4.57 10.03
C ALA A 170 5.32 -5.10 9.71
N ALA A 171 4.96 -5.21 8.44
CA ALA A 171 3.71 -5.82 7.97
C ALA A 171 3.90 -6.35 6.54
N LEU A 172 3.13 -7.36 6.16
CA LEU A 172 3.21 -7.97 4.84
C LEU A 172 1.82 -8.15 4.22
N TRP A 173 1.66 -7.73 2.97
CA TRP A 173 0.48 -8.04 2.17
C TRP A 173 0.87 -8.91 0.99
N TYR A 174 0.16 -10.00 0.79
CA TYR A 174 0.44 -10.97 -0.26
C TYR A 174 -0.82 -11.26 -1.09
N CYS A 175 -0.74 -10.99 -2.38
CA CYS A 175 -1.76 -11.35 -3.36
C CYS A 175 -1.19 -12.43 -4.28
N GLY A 176 -1.59 -13.68 -4.05
CA GLY A 176 -1.06 -14.82 -4.80
C GLY A 176 -1.72 -16.14 -4.41
N SER A 177 -1.03 -17.25 -4.61
CA SER A 177 -1.57 -18.58 -4.36
C SER A 177 -1.82 -18.88 -2.88
N ALA A 178 -2.63 -19.89 -2.59
CA ALA A 178 -2.85 -20.36 -1.22
C ALA A 178 -1.56 -20.93 -0.59
N GLU A 179 -0.74 -21.60 -1.38
CA GLU A 179 0.56 -22.14 -0.96
C GLU A 179 1.54 -21.02 -0.62
N GLY A 180 1.59 -19.97 -1.47
CA GLY A 180 2.39 -18.78 -1.21
C GLY A 180 1.93 -18.05 0.05
N ALA A 181 0.62 -17.91 0.27
CA ALA A 181 0.08 -17.32 1.48
C ALA A 181 0.53 -18.06 2.75
N ALA A 182 0.41 -19.38 2.77
CA ALA A 182 0.87 -20.22 3.88
C ALA A 182 2.39 -20.10 4.13
N MET A 183 3.17 -20.00 3.05
CA MET A 183 4.61 -19.76 3.13
C MET A 183 4.91 -18.39 3.75
N MET A 184 4.22 -17.32 3.33
CA MET A 184 4.40 -15.97 3.87
C MET A 184 4.04 -15.90 5.36
N GLU A 185 2.93 -16.53 5.77
CA GLU A 185 2.50 -16.61 7.17
C GLU A 185 3.53 -17.32 8.04
N THR A 186 4.04 -18.47 7.56
CA THR A 186 5.07 -19.23 8.27
C THR A 186 6.38 -18.45 8.39
N ALA A 187 6.85 -17.85 7.29
CA ALA A 187 8.09 -17.08 7.25
C ALA A 187 8.03 -15.80 8.11
N SER A 188 6.84 -15.22 8.25
CA SER A 188 6.60 -14.01 9.06
C SER A 188 6.49 -14.28 10.56
N ALA A 189 6.44 -15.52 11.01
CA ALA A 189 6.21 -15.85 12.41
C ALA A 189 7.34 -15.40 13.34
N GLY A 190 8.56 -15.22 12.84
CA GLY A 190 9.75 -14.89 13.64
C GLY A 190 9.64 -13.57 14.40
N ASN A 191 9.03 -12.54 13.83
CA ASN A 191 8.84 -11.23 14.47
C ASN A 191 7.36 -10.86 14.66
N LEU A 192 6.43 -11.82 14.47
CA LEU A 192 4.99 -11.65 14.68
C LEU A 192 4.35 -10.52 13.84
N LYS A 193 4.93 -10.18 12.68
CA LYS A 193 4.35 -9.16 11.80
C LYS A 193 2.97 -9.60 11.28
N PRO A 194 2.00 -8.68 11.18
CA PRO A 194 0.72 -9.02 10.56
C PRO A 194 0.90 -9.33 9.08
N VAL A 195 0.31 -10.43 8.66
CA VAL A 195 0.21 -10.84 7.25
C VAL A 195 -1.23 -10.72 6.80
N TRP A 196 -1.46 -10.06 5.68
CA TRP A 196 -2.75 -10.02 4.99
C TRP A 196 -2.61 -10.66 3.61
N ALA A 197 -3.16 -11.84 3.46
CA ALA A 197 -3.04 -12.64 2.24
C ALA A 197 -4.40 -12.95 1.63
N ASP A 198 -4.45 -13.00 0.30
CA ASP A 198 -5.66 -13.38 -0.44
C ASP A 198 -5.88 -14.90 -0.49
N ALA A 199 -4.86 -15.69 -0.16
CA ALA A 199 -4.90 -17.15 -0.10
C ALA A 199 -5.49 -17.80 -1.37
N GLY A 200 -5.10 -17.30 -2.54
CA GLY A 200 -5.58 -17.78 -3.85
C GLY A 200 -6.92 -17.19 -4.29
N HIS A 201 -7.50 -16.27 -3.51
CA HIS A 201 -8.72 -15.58 -3.94
C HIS A 201 -8.39 -14.53 -5.00
N VAL A 202 -8.97 -14.69 -6.19
CA VAL A 202 -8.80 -13.71 -7.29
C VAL A 202 -9.76 -12.56 -7.08
N ARG A 203 -9.21 -11.33 -6.97
CA ARG A 203 -10.00 -10.10 -6.87
C ARG A 203 -10.32 -9.54 -8.25
N ASP A 204 -11.52 -9.02 -8.43
CA ASP A 204 -11.77 -8.07 -9.50
C ASP A 204 -11.26 -6.69 -9.08
N TRP A 205 -10.06 -6.35 -9.54
CA TRP A 205 -9.43 -5.07 -9.21
C TRP A 205 -10.17 -3.86 -9.81
N LEU A 206 -10.96 -4.06 -10.86
CA LEU A 206 -11.80 -2.99 -11.44
C LEU A 206 -13.03 -2.72 -10.59
N ASP A 207 -13.48 -3.68 -9.79
CA ASP A 207 -14.55 -3.47 -8.82
C ASP A 207 -14.02 -2.71 -7.59
N PRO A 208 -14.49 -1.46 -7.34
CA PRO A 208 -14.05 -0.70 -6.16
C PRO A 208 -14.35 -1.40 -4.83
N ALA A 209 -15.40 -2.24 -4.76
CA ALA A 209 -15.74 -2.95 -3.54
C ALA A 209 -14.69 -4.01 -3.15
N GLN A 210 -13.91 -4.50 -4.11
CA GLN A 210 -12.86 -5.51 -3.89
C GLN A 210 -11.46 -4.90 -3.84
N GLY A 211 -11.18 -3.88 -4.66
CA GLY A 211 -9.84 -3.31 -4.84
C GLY A 211 -9.58 -2.01 -4.10
N GLN A 212 -10.55 -1.43 -3.40
CA GLN A 212 -10.46 -0.13 -2.75
C GLN A 212 -11.26 -0.13 -1.44
N GLY A 213 -10.94 0.73 -0.50
CA GLY A 213 -11.81 0.97 0.65
C GLY A 213 -11.07 1.18 1.96
N VAL A 214 -11.86 1.45 3.00
CA VAL A 214 -11.38 1.70 4.37
C VAL A 214 -10.65 0.48 4.96
N GLU A 215 -10.97 -0.73 4.49
CA GLU A 215 -10.28 -1.94 4.95
C GLU A 215 -8.79 -1.90 4.64
N TYR A 216 -8.39 -1.41 3.46
CA TYR A 216 -6.98 -1.23 3.09
C TYR A 216 -6.28 -0.22 4.02
N LEU A 217 -6.96 0.89 4.37
CA LEU A 217 -6.43 1.87 5.33
C LEU A 217 -6.26 1.26 6.72
N ARG A 218 -7.26 0.48 7.17
CA ARG A 218 -7.22 -0.23 8.45
C ARG A 218 -6.08 -1.25 8.49
N ARG A 219 -5.87 -2.02 7.43
CA ARG A 219 -4.79 -2.99 7.30
C ARG A 219 -3.40 -2.34 7.16
N ALA A 220 -3.35 -1.07 6.77
CA ALA A 220 -2.11 -0.28 6.69
C ALA A 220 -1.75 0.41 8.01
N THR A 221 -2.53 0.22 9.08
CA THR A 221 -2.32 0.88 10.37
C THR A 221 -2.42 -0.10 11.53
N GLN A 222 -1.73 0.23 12.62
CA GLN A 222 -1.93 -0.36 13.94
C GLN A 222 -2.63 0.63 14.86
N VAL A 223 -3.45 0.13 15.76
CA VAL A 223 -4.20 0.95 16.70
C VAL A 223 -3.40 1.09 18.00
N LYS A 224 -3.10 2.33 18.38
CA LYS A 224 -2.55 2.67 19.68
C LYS A 224 -3.66 3.21 20.57
N THR A 225 -3.82 2.66 21.75
CA THR A 225 -4.80 3.12 22.74
C THR A 225 -4.11 3.97 23.79
N ILE A 226 -4.61 5.19 24.00
CA ILE A 226 -4.11 6.16 24.97
C ILE A 226 -5.18 6.33 26.07
N TRP A 227 -4.75 6.20 27.31
CA TRP A 227 -5.59 6.36 28.49
C TRP A 227 -5.15 7.59 29.27
N LEU A 228 -5.99 8.61 29.32
CA LEU A 228 -5.74 9.84 30.06
C LEU A 228 -6.65 9.89 31.29
N PRO A 229 -6.09 9.81 32.51
CA PRO A 229 -6.89 9.90 33.72
C PRO A 229 -7.49 11.32 33.84
N TYR A 230 -8.74 11.42 34.28
CA TYR A 230 -9.38 12.68 34.59
C TYR A 230 -10.19 12.56 35.90
N GLY A 231 -10.28 13.64 36.63
CA GLY A 231 -11.02 13.75 37.86
C GLY A 231 -10.35 12.98 39.02
N ALA A 232 -9.72 13.72 39.88
CA ALA A 232 -9.36 13.25 41.21
C ALA A 232 -10.60 13.19 42.09
#